data_c8bcd0ec37b2cda4ea73f5c128f858eb
#
_entry.id   c8bcd0ec37b2cda4ea73f5c128f858eb
#
_cell.length_a   1.000
_cell.length_b   1.000
_cell.length_c   1.000
_cell.angle_alpha   90.00
_cell.angle_beta   90.00
_cell.angle_gamma   90.00
#
_symmetry.space_group_name_H-M   'P 1'
#
loop_
_entity.id
_entity.type
_entity.pdbx_description
1 polymer ?
#
loop_
_entity_poly.entity_id
_entity_poly.type
_entity_poly.pdbx_seq_one_letter_code
_entity_poly.pdbx_strand_id
1 'polypeptide(L)'
;MSHYRMNYPDRIRKRGFRVTPQRQLILDAICEGEGHTTFDEIYARVQAKAPAINRATVYRALDFFRELGLIFAAEIGGHTGYEIASKPHHHLVCRCCGKVEDLTDYHFHDLSAHLLEEHGFKADLDHLVIPGLCSKCLKAIES
;
A
#
# COMPACT_ATOMS: atom_id res chain seq x y z
N MET A 1 7.19 3.77 13.77
CA MET A 1 5.78 3.45 13.48
C MET A 1 4.83 4.55 13.91
N SER A 2 5.04 5.14 15.08
CA SER A 2 4.21 6.23 15.56
C SER A 2 4.28 7.52 14.73
N HIS A 3 5.37 7.75 14.03
CA HIS A 3 5.57 8.97 13.24
C HIS A 3 4.60 9.11 12.06
N TYR A 4 4.17 8.00 11.50
CA TYR A 4 3.24 8.03 10.37
C TYR A 4 1.81 8.37 10.80
N ARG A 5 1.42 7.94 11.97
CA ARG A 5 0.10 8.25 12.53
C ARG A 5 -0.12 9.74 12.71
N MET A 6 0.94 10.46 13.05
CA MET A 6 0.85 11.89 13.35
C MET A 6 0.57 12.75 12.12
N ASN A 7 0.89 12.25 10.92
CA ASN A 7 0.74 13.03 9.70
C ASN A 7 -0.58 12.82 8.96
N TYR A 8 -1.33 11.76 9.26
CA TYR A 8 -2.56 11.46 8.52
C TYR A 8 -3.67 12.48 8.74
N PRO A 9 -3.97 12.87 9.98
CA PRO A 9 -4.97 13.91 10.18
C PRO A 9 -4.65 15.20 9.42
N ASP A 10 -3.39 15.63 9.46
CA ASP A 10 -2.96 16.84 8.77
C ASP A 10 -3.06 16.70 7.25
N ARG A 11 -2.69 15.56 6.70
CA ARG A 11 -2.78 15.30 5.27
C ARG A 11 -4.23 15.30 4.79
N ILE A 12 -5.12 14.73 5.56
CA ILE A 12 -6.56 14.73 5.25
C ILE A 12 -7.10 16.15 5.28
N ARG A 13 -6.76 16.92 6.33
CA ARG A 13 -7.20 18.31 6.48
C ARG A 13 -6.68 19.21 5.36
N LYS A 14 -5.42 19.04 4.96
CA LYS A 14 -4.81 19.82 3.88
C LYS A 14 -5.50 19.61 2.54
N ARG A 15 -6.14 18.46 2.35
CA ARG A 15 -6.93 18.15 1.17
C ARG A 15 -8.37 18.63 1.26
N GLY A 16 -8.73 19.32 2.37
CA GLY A 16 -10.06 19.87 2.55
C GLY A 16 -11.09 18.90 3.13
N PHE A 17 -10.63 17.78 3.67
CA PHE A 17 -11.52 16.77 4.23
C PHE A 17 -11.45 16.73 5.76
N ARG A 18 -12.52 16.22 6.35
CA ARG A 18 -12.59 16.05 7.80
C ARG A 18 -11.91 14.77 8.26
N VAL A 19 -11.27 14.86 9.43
CA VAL A 19 -10.82 13.68 10.15
C VAL A 19 -11.96 13.25 11.06
N THR A 20 -12.69 12.21 10.67
CA THR A 20 -13.79 11.67 11.48
C THR A 20 -13.26 10.55 12.37
N PRO A 21 -13.94 10.26 13.52
CA PRO A 21 -13.56 9.11 14.34
C PRO A 21 -13.54 7.81 13.55
N GLN A 22 -14.48 7.63 12.64
CA GLN A 22 -14.56 6.45 11.78
C GLN A 22 -13.35 6.32 10.86
N ARG A 23 -12.94 7.41 10.21
CA ARG A 23 -11.74 7.43 9.37
C ARG A 23 -10.48 7.12 10.17
N GLN A 24 -10.37 7.72 11.36
CA GLN A 24 -9.22 7.47 12.22
C GLN A 24 -9.17 6.01 12.67
N LEU A 25 -10.31 5.42 13.02
CA LEU A 25 -10.40 4.04 13.44
C LEU A 25 -9.92 3.07 12.33
N ILE A 26 -10.31 3.35 11.09
CA ILE A 26 -9.94 2.51 9.96
C ILE A 26 -8.44 2.67 9.64
N LEU A 27 -7.92 3.89 9.69
CA LEU A 27 -6.48 4.11 9.52
C LEU A 27 -5.67 3.38 10.60
N ASP A 28 -6.12 3.42 11.85
CA ASP A 28 -5.46 2.71 12.94
C ASP A 28 -5.47 1.20 12.71
N ALA A 29 -6.58 0.68 12.18
CA ALA A 29 -6.68 -0.75 11.86
C ALA A 29 -5.68 -1.19 10.78
N ILE A 30 -5.40 -0.32 9.82
CA ILE A 30 -4.37 -0.59 8.80
C ILE A 30 -2.98 -0.54 9.45
N CYS A 31 -2.73 0.45 10.30
CA CYS A 31 -1.44 0.61 11.00
C CYS A 31 -1.10 -0.56 11.92
N GLU A 32 -2.10 -1.20 12.51
CA GLU A 32 -1.88 -2.36 13.38
C GLU A 32 -1.32 -3.57 12.63
N GLY A 33 -1.57 -3.64 11.31
CA GLY A 33 -0.95 -4.65 10.47
C GLY A 33 0.44 -4.21 10.06
N GLU A 34 1.45 -4.94 10.44
CA GLU A 34 2.83 -4.66 10.04
C GLU A 34 3.04 -5.09 8.60
N GLY A 35 3.26 -4.11 7.71
CA GLY A 35 3.36 -4.37 6.29
C GLY A 35 1.99 -4.45 5.62
N HIS A 36 1.78 -5.46 4.78
CA HIS A 36 0.51 -5.64 4.09
C HIS A 36 -0.53 -6.26 5.00
N THR A 37 -1.72 -5.68 4.99
CA THR A 37 -2.87 -6.23 5.71
C THR A 37 -4.03 -6.38 4.73
N THR A 38 -4.76 -7.49 4.84
CA THR A 38 -5.89 -7.76 3.96
C THR A 38 -7.13 -7.00 4.42
N PHE A 39 -8.12 -6.89 3.52
CA PHE A 39 -9.40 -6.30 3.86
C PHE A 39 -10.06 -7.00 5.06
N ASP A 40 -10.04 -8.32 5.06
CA ASP A 40 -10.68 -9.10 6.14
C ASP A 40 -10.02 -8.84 7.49
N GLU A 41 -8.70 -8.71 7.51
CA GLU A 41 -7.96 -8.36 8.74
C GLU A 41 -8.31 -6.95 9.22
N ILE A 42 -8.38 -5.98 8.30
CA ILE A 42 -8.77 -4.62 8.62
C ILE A 42 -10.20 -4.60 9.18
N TYR A 43 -11.10 -5.27 8.49
CA TYR A 43 -12.50 -5.31 8.88
C TYR A 43 -12.68 -5.97 10.26
N ALA A 44 -11.96 -7.06 10.53
CA ALA A 44 -12.01 -7.72 11.84
C ALA A 44 -11.58 -6.79 12.97
N ARG A 45 -10.53 -6.00 12.74
CA ARG A 45 -10.05 -5.01 13.74
C ARG A 45 -11.04 -3.89 13.96
N VAL A 46 -11.66 -3.42 12.88
CA VAL A 46 -12.69 -2.36 12.96
C VAL A 46 -13.93 -2.89 13.69
N GLN A 47 -14.38 -4.09 13.36
CA GLN A 47 -15.54 -4.72 13.99
C GLN A 47 -15.35 -4.91 15.50
N ALA A 48 -14.14 -5.25 15.91
CA ALA A 48 -13.82 -5.42 17.33
C ALA A 48 -14.04 -4.14 18.14
N LYS A 49 -13.83 -2.97 17.52
CA LYS A 49 -13.95 -1.68 18.19
C LYS A 49 -15.26 -0.96 17.89
N ALA A 50 -15.85 -1.20 16.73
CA ALA A 50 -17.07 -0.52 16.28
C ALA A 50 -17.92 -1.48 15.45
N PRO A 51 -18.67 -2.37 16.13
CA PRO A 51 -19.48 -3.40 15.43
C PRO A 51 -20.52 -2.87 14.45
N ALA A 52 -20.92 -1.60 14.60
CA ALA A 52 -21.92 -0.99 13.71
C ALA A 52 -21.37 -0.61 12.34
N ILE A 53 -20.05 -0.56 12.17
CA ILE A 53 -19.44 -0.23 10.88
C ILE A 53 -19.48 -1.45 9.97
N ASN A 54 -20.13 -1.30 8.81
CA ASN A 54 -20.29 -2.41 7.88
C ASN A 54 -19.14 -2.47 6.85
N ARG A 55 -19.10 -3.55 6.08
CA ARG A 55 -18.03 -3.78 5.09
C ARG A 55 -17.99 -2.69 4.02
N ALA A 56 -19.12 -2.25 3.53
CA ALA A 56 -19.20 -1.22 2.50
C ALA A 56 -18.56 0.10 2.98
N THR A 57 -18.78 0.45 4.24
CA THR A 57 -18.21 1.66 4.83
C THR A 57 -16.68 1.55 4.87
N VAL A 58 -16.14 0.39 5.23
CA VAL A 58 -14.69 0.17 5.25
C VAL A 58 -14.12 0.25 3.84
N TYR A 59 -14.75 -0.36 2.84
CA TYR A 59 -14.31 -0.28 1.45
C TYR A 59 -14.28 1.17 0.96
N ARG A 60 -15.32 1.94 1.23
CA ARG A 60 -15.36 3.35 0.82
C ARG A 60 -14.26 4.17 1.50
N ALA A 61 -13.96 3.89 2.75
CA ALA A 61 -12.87 4.56 3.45
C ALA A 61 -11.50 4.20 2.85
N LEU A 62 -11.29 2.92 2.51
CA LEU A 62 -10.05 2.50 1.87
C LEU A 62 -9.87 3.17 0.51
N ASP A 63 -10.90 3.24 -0.30
CA ASP A 63 -10.85 3.94 -1.59
C ASP A 63 -10.52 5.42 -1.40
N PHE A 64 -11.14 6.06 -0.42
CA PHE A 64 -10.88 7.45 -0.07
C PHE A 64 -9.42 7.66 0.30
N PHE A 65 -8.86 6.80 1.16
CA PHE A 65 -7.47 6.90 1.56
C PHE A 65 -6.50 6.65 0.41
N ARG A 66 -6.84 5.75 -0.51
CA ARG A 66 -6.04 5.50 -1.71
C ARG A 66 -6.01 6.74 -2.60
N GLU A 67 -7.15 7.36 -2.84
CA GLU A 67 -7.25 8.59 -3.64
C GLU A 67 -6.42 9.72 -3.05
N LEU A 68 -6.34 9.80 -1.72
CA LEU A 68 -5.51 10.79 -1.04
C LEU A 68 -4.02 10.42 -1.00
N GLY A 69 -3.67 9.20 -1.44
CA GLY A 69 -2.29 8.74 -1.38
C GLY A 69 -1.81 8.38 0.02
N LEU A 70 -2.73 8.11 0.95
CA LEU A 70 -2.39 7.74 2.33
C LEU A 70 -2.07 6.27 2.48
N ILE A 71 -2.64 5.44 1.62
CA ILE A 71 -2.41 3.99 1.63
C ILE A 71 -2.16 3.52 0.21
N PHE A 72 -1.49 2.37 0.10
CA PHE A 72 -1.30 1.66 -1.14
C PHE A 72 -2.07 0.34 -1.09
N ALA A 73 -2.53 -0.11 -2.25
CA ALA A 73 -3.14 -1.42 -2.40
C ALA A 73 -2.35 -2.19 -3.46
N ALA A 74 -2.06 -3.44 -3.20
CA ALA A 74 -1.32 -4.30 -4.12
C ALA A 74 -1.87 -5.72 -4.10
N GLU A 75 -1.90 -6.33 -5.28
CA GLU A 75 -2.25 -7.74 -5.43
C GLU A 75 -1.02 -8.59 -5.19
N ILE A 76 -1.00 -9.33 -4.10
CA ILE A 76 0.12 -10.21 -3.75
C ILE A 76 -0.44 -11.57 -3.36
N GLY A 77 0.01 -12.62 -4.05
CA GLY A 77 -0.41 -13.99 -3.74
C GLY A 77 -1.90 -14.25 -3.92
N GLY A 78 -2.54 -13.54 -4.84
CA GLY A 78 -3.98 -13.68 -5.09
C GLY A 78 -4.87 -12.89 -4.14
N HIS A 79 -4.28 -12.08 -3.27
CA HIS A 79 -5.00 -11.24 -2.32
C HIS A 79 -4.63 -9.78 -2.48
N THR A 80 -5.59 -8.88 -2.23
CA THR A 80 -5.30 -7.45 -2.15
C THR A 80 -4.78 -7.15 -0.74
N GLY A 81 -3.55 -6.65 -0.67
CA GLY A 81 -2.98 -6.16 0.58
C GLY A 81 -2.99 -4.63 0.61
N TYR A 82 -3.20 -4.07 1.78
CA TYR A 82 -3.18 -2.62 2.00
C TYR A 82 -2.05 -2.28 2.94
N GLU A 83 -1.40 -1.16 2.71
CA GLU A 83 -0.37 -0.67 3.62
C GLU A 83 -0.34 0.84 3.64
N ILE A 84 0.18 1.39 4.73
CA ILE A 84 0.33 2.84 4.88
C ILE A 84 1.42 3.34 3.94
N ALA A 85 1.09 4.38 3.18
CA ALA A 85 2.04 5.03 2.29
C ALA A 85 3.00 5.87 3.14
N SER A 86 4.25 5.44 3.21
CA SER A 86 5.28 6.15 3.94
C SER A 86 6.30 6.73 2.97
N LYS A 87 7.33 5.98 2.66
CA LYS A 87 8.31 6.34 1.65
C LYS A 87 8.00 5.57 0.38
N PRO A 88 8.32 6.11 -0.80
CA PRO A 88 8.24 5.31 -2.01
C PRO A 88 9.05 4.02 -1.84
N HIS A 89 8.41 2.89 -2.07
CA HIS A 89 9.06 1.59 -2.01
C HIS A 89 8.33 0.62 -2.94
N HIS A 90 8.99 -0.44 -3.30
CA HIS A 90 8.49 -1.36 -4.32
C HIS A 90 8.67 -2.80 -3.85
N HIS A 91 7.97 -3.71 -4.49
CA HIS A 91 8.02 -5.12 -4.13
C HIS A 91 8.36 -5.96 -5.35
N LEU A 92 9.26 -6.92 -5.15
CA LEU A 92 9.51 -7.97 -6.10
C LEU A 92 8.72 -9.20 -5.65
N VAL A 93 7.90 -9.75 -6.52
CA VAL A 93 7.05 -10.89 -6.17
C VAL A 93 7.35 -12.05 -7.10
N CYS A 94 7.78 -13.18 -6.54
CA CYS A 94 8.01 -14.37 -7.32
C CYS A 94 6.67 -15.01 -7.70
N ARG A 95 6.40 -15.12 -9.00
CA ARG A 95 5.15 -15.72 -9.49
C ARG A 95 5.08 -17.22 -9.24
N CYS A 96 6.20 -17.86 -8.93
CA CYS A 96 6.27 -19.29 -8.70
C CYS A 96 6.05 -19.67 -7.23
N CYS A 97 6.89 -19.15 -6.33
CA CYS A 97 6.84 -19.50 -4.91
C CYS A 97 6.17 -18.46 -4.01
N GLY A 98 5.82 -17.29 -4.57
CA GLY A 98 5.16 -16.23 -3.81
C GLY A 98 6.08 -15.40 -2.93
N LYS A 99 7.39 -15.63 -2.98
CA LYS A 99 8.34 -14.83 -2.19
C LYS A 99 8.20 -13.35 -2.53
N VAL A 100 8.14 -12.52 -1.49
CA VAL A 100 8.08 -11.05 -1.64
C VAL A 100 9.38 -10.47 -1.08
N GLU A 101 9.98 -9.58 -1.82
CA GLU A 101 11.17 -8.86 -1.42
C GLU A 101 10.96 -7.37 -1.63
N ASP A 102 11.31 -6.56 -0.63
CA ASP A 102 11.15 -5.12 -0.72
C ASP A 102 12.32 -4.50 -1.49
N LEU A 103 12.00 -3.49 -2.29
CA LEU A 103 12.98 -2.80 -3.11
C LEU A 103 12.84 -1.30 -2.86
N THR A 104 13.95 -0.62 -2.59
CA THR A 104 13.94 0.81 -2.32
C THR A 104 13.70 1.63 -3.60
N ASP A 105 13.22 2.85 -3.44
CA ASP A 105 12.92 3.74 -4.55
C ASP A 105 14.17 4.19 -5.31
N TYR A 106 15.34 4.06 -4.72
CA TYR A 106 16.62 4.42 -5.33
C TYR A 106 16.78 3.89 -6.76
N HIS A 107 16.38 2.67 -7.00
CA HIS A 107 16.52 2.01 -8.31
C HIS A 107 15.67 2.64 -9.42
N PHE A 108 14.71 3.48 -9.06
CA PHE A 108 13.74 4.03 -10.00
C PHE A 108 13.96 5.52 -10.32
N HIS A 109 14.95 6.15 -9.69
CA HIS A 109 15.22 7.57 -9.90
C HIS A 109 15.60 7.86 -11.36
N ASP A 110 16.48 7.07 -11.92
CA ASP A 110 16.92 7.25 -13.31
C ASP A 110 15.79 7.00 -14.30
N LEU A 111 14.98 5.99 -14.04
CA LEU A 111 13.82 5.70 -14.88
C LEU A 111 12.80 6.84 -14.83
N SER A 112 12.53 7.37 -13.65
CA SER A 112 11.61 8.49 -13.48
C SER A 112 12.10 9.72 -14.25
N ALA A 113 13.39 10.05 -14.13
CA ALA A 113 14.01 11.16 -14.83
C ALA A 113 13.97 10.97 -16.35
N HIS A 114 14.28 9.75 -16.81
CA HIS A 114 14.25 9.42 -18.24
C HIS A 114 12.86 9.59 -18.84
N LEU A 115 11.84 9.10 -18.15
CA LEU A 115 10.46 9.21 -18.62
C LEU A 115 10.01 10.68 -18.71
N LEU A 116 10.44 11.50 -17.79
CA LEU A 116 10.12 12.93 -17.81
C LEU A 116 10.85 13.65 -18.94
N GLU A 117 12.16 13.42 -19.09
CA GLU A 117 12.98 14.10 -20.08
C GLU A 117 12.68 13.67 -21.52
N GLU A 118 12.56 12.35 -21.75
CA GLU A 118 12.40 11.81 -23.10
C GLU A 118 10.94 11.80 -23.57
N HIS A 119 10.01 11.62 -22.66
CA HIS A 119 8.60 11.46 -23.01
C HIS A 119 7.69 12.54 -22.45
N GLY A 120 8.22 13.50 -21.66
CA GLY A 120 7.40 14.50 -21.01
C GLY A 120 6.38 13.87 -20.06
N PHE A 121 6.69 12.69 -19.54
CA PHE A 121 5.75 11.88 -18.77
C PHE A 121 6.21 11.78 -17.31
N LYS A 122 5.38 12.27 -16.40
CA LYS A 122 5.63 12.13 -14.97
C LYS A 122 5.02 10.82 -14.50
N ALA A 123 5.87 9.83 -14.28
CA ALA A 123 5.41 8.51 -13.86
C ALA A 123 5.17 8.45 -12.35
N ASP A 124 4.10 7.76 -11.97
CA ASP A 124 3.81 7.48 -10.56
C ASP A 124 4.49 6.17 -10.17
N LEU A 125 5.73 6.28 -9.71
CA LEU A 125 6.56 5.14 -9.31
C LEU A 125 6.68 5.06 -7.79
N ASP A 126 5.56 5.24 -7.08
CA ASP A 126 5.56 5.29 -5.63
C ASP A 126 5.45 3.92 -4.98
N HIS A 127 4.75 2.99 -5.65
CA HIS A 127 4.53 1.66 -5.10
C HIS A 127 4.30 0.67 -6.23
N LEU A 128 5.38 0.06 -6.72
CA LEU A 128 5.32 -0.92 -7.80
C LEU A 128 5.38 -2.34 -7.25
N VAL A 129 4.63 -3.22 -7.87
CA VAL A 129 4.73 -4.66 -7.65
C VAL A 129 5.27 -5.26 -8.94
N ILE A 130 6.49 -5.77 -8.89
CA ILE A 130 7.19 -6.29 -10.07
C ILE A 130 7.17 -7.82 -10.01
N PRO A 131 6.44 -8.48 -10.91
CA PRO A 131 6.43 -9.95 -10.94
C PRO A 131 7.68 -10.49 -11.63
N GLY A 132 8.08 -11.66 -11.23
CA GLY A 132 9.24 -12.31 -11.83
C GLY A 132 9.52 -13.65 -11.17
N LEU A 133 10.77 -14.10 -11.24
CA LEU A 133 11.22 -15.33 -10.60
C LEU A 133 12.35 -15.02 -9.62
N CYS A 134 12.24 -15.51 -8.39
CA CYS A 134 13.35 -15.40 -7.45
C CYS A 134 14.51 -16.29 -7.88
N SER A 135 15.68 -16.07 -7.31
CA SER A 135 16.90 -16.81 -7.69
C SER A 135 16.74 -18.32 -7.55
N LYS A 136 16.04 -18.77 -6.52
CA LYS A 136 15.79 -20.19 -6.29
C LYS A 136 14.91 -20.81 -7.39
N CYS A 137 13.81 -20.14 -7.73
CA CYS A 137 12.89 -20.63 -8.77
C CYS A 137 13.51 -20.52 -10.17
N LEU A 138 14.32 -19.50 -10.40
CA LEU A 138 15.02 -19.33 -11.67
C LEU A 138 16.00 -20.50 -11.91
N LYS A 139 16.77 -20.87 -10.89
CA LYS A 139 17.69 -22.01 -10.95
C LYS A 139 16.95 -23.33 -11.17
N ALA A 140 15.78 -23.49 -10.55
CA ALA A 140 14.99 -24.71 -10.72
C ALA A 140 14.50 -24.88 -12.16
N ILE A 141 14.20 -23.79 -12.85
CA ILE A 141 13.78 -23.83 -14.26
C ILE A 141 14.96 -24.12 -15.19
N GLU A 142 16.14 -23.56 -14.87
CA GLU A 142 17.35 -23.75 -15.70
C GLU A 142 17.95 -25.14 -15.57
N SER A 143 17.68 -25.85 -14.50
CA SER A 143 18.11 -27.24 -14.35
C SER A 143 17.08 -28.23 -14.89
#